data_4955890240615b35ced603b2f201feac
#
_entry.id   4955890240615b35ced603b2f201feac
#
_cell.length_a   1.000
_cell.length_b   1.000
_cell.length_c   1.000
_cell.angle_alpha   90.00
_cell.angle_beta   90.00
_cell.angle_gamma   90.00
#
_symmetry.space_group_name_H-M   'P 1'
#
loop_
_entity.id
_entity.type
_entity.pdbx_description
1 polymer ?
#
loop_
_entity_poly.entity_id
_entity_poly.type
_entity_poly.pdbx_seq_one_letter_code
_entity_poly.pdbx_strand_id
1 'polypeptide(L)'
;EKELGFVPTMGSLHKGHESLIKISKKKCKKTMVSIFVNPTQFNNKEDYKTYPRSLKKDLKTLKRLKVNYVYIPTVSQIYKNKNKSKISLSKSDQILCAKSRKGHFEGVLDVLNHFVKLISPKIIFMGEKDYQQFFLVKKFIEKRYTSKVYLSKTIRNSNKVALSSRNSLLNLANLQTAGLITHKLFYLKNLINKNKSKSNSLIKDLKKELVQGFNIKIEYLECRNLINLSTNLYKK
;
A
#
# COMPACT_ATOMS: atom_id res chain seq x y z
N GLU A 1 20.21 15.34 11.15
CA GLU A 1 18.98 14.96 10.64
C GLU A 1 18.55 13.50 10.68
N LYS A 2 19.14 12.72 11.57
CA LYS A 2 18.80 11.31 11.85
C LYS A 2 17.38 11.11 12.44
N GLU A 3 16.45 12.10 12.30
CA GLU A 3 15.16 12.06 13.01
C GLU A 3 13.97 12.41 12.12
N LEU A 4 14.14 12.31 10.80
CA LEU A 4 13.09 12.58 9.82
C LEU A 4 12.26 11.32 9.55
N GLY A 5 10.95 11.41 9.79
CA GLY A 5 9.97 10.43 9.34
C GLY A 5 9.44 10.80 7.96
N PHE A 6 9.30 9.84 7.08
CA PHE A 6 8.81 10.02 5.72
C PHE A 6 7.53 9.22 5.48
N VAL A 7 6.51 9.90 4.96
CA VAL A 7 5.22 9.29 4.58
C VAL A 7 5.03 9.50 3.07
N PRO A 8 5.40 8.53 2.23
CA PRO A 8 5.17 8.60 0.79
C PRO A 8 3.69 8.45 0.48
N THR A 9 3.12 9.38 -0.31
CA THR A 9 1.73 9.32 -0.77
C THR A 9 1.61 9.74 -2.23
N MET A 10 0.49 9.34 -2.83
CA MET A 10 0.09 9.83 -4.16
C MET A 10 -0.96 10.95 -4.08
N GLY A 11 -1.18 11.55 -2.91
CA GLY A 11 -2.24 12.53 -2.68
C GLY A 11 -3.61 11.90 -2.45
N SER A 12 -4.67 12.71 -2.56
CA SER A 12 -6.04 12.34 -2.19
C SER A 12 -6.09 11.73 -0.78
N LEU A 13 -5.57 12.53 0.18
CA LEU A 13 -5.34 12.10 1.54
C LEU A 13 -6.65 11.76 2.26
N HIS A 14 -6.63 10.68 3.02
CA HIS A 14 -7.73 10.21 3.85
C HIS A 14 -7.24 9.85 5.27
N LYS A 15 -8.14 9.49 6.19
CA LYS A 15 -7.82 9.14 7.59
C LYS A 15 -6.73 8.05 7.72
N GLY A 16 -6.57 7.16 6.73
CA GLY A 16 -5.46 6.22 6.68
C GLY A 16 -4.10 6.91 6.57
N HIS A 17 -3.95 7.87 5.65
CA HIS A 17 -2.74 8.69 5.52
C HIS A 17 -2.52 9.58 6.76
N GLU A 18 -3.59 10.17 7.31
CA GLU A 18 -3.49 10.94 8.56
C GLU A 18 -2.95 10.11 9.72
N SER A 19 -3.34 8.83 9.81
CA SER A 19 -2.81 7.90 10.81
C SER A 19 -1.30 7.69 10.67
N LEU A 20 -0.79 7.50 9.44
CA LEU A 20 0.65 7.38 9.17
C LEU A 20 1.39 8.64 9.62
N ILE A 21 0.87 9.81 9.28
CA ILE A 21 1.45 11.11 9.66
C ILE A 21 1.49 11.26 11.19
N LYS A 22 0.40 10.93 11.88
CA LYS A 22 0.34 10.99 13.36
C LYS A 22 1.35 10.05 14.00
N ILE A 23 1.53 8.83 13.46
CA ILE A 23 2.53 7.88 13.94
C ILE A 23 3.95 8.38 13.67
N SER A 24 4.21 8.94 12.49
CA SER A 24 5.49 9.55 12.16
C SER A 24 5.85 10.66 13.15
N LYS A 25 4.91 11.57 13.44
CA LYS A 25 5.10 12.66 14.42
C LYS A 25 5.35 12.18 15.86
N LYS A 26 4.85 11.00 16.21
CA LYS A 26 5.13 10.39 17.54
C LYS A 26 6.51 9.73 17.61
N LYS A 27 7.05 9.27 16.47
CA LYS A 27 8.28 8.47 16.41
C LYS A 27 9.50 9.25 15.92
N CYS A 28 9.28 10.40 15.27
CA CYS A 28 10.33 11.23 14.68
C CYS A 28 10.12 12.69 15.07
N LYS A 29 11.23 13.44 15.20
CA LYS A 29 11.17 14.89 15.52
C LYS A 29 10.52 15.70 14.39
N LYS A 30 10.80 15.32 13.14
CA LYS A 30 10.23 15.97 11.96
C LYS A 30 9.56 14.95 11.05
N THR A 31 8.50 15.38 10.36
CA THR A 31 7.76 14.55 9.42
C THR A 31 7.73 15.23 8.05
N MET A 32 8.12 14.49 7.02
CA MET A 32 7.94 14.85 5.62
C MET A 32 6.87 13.97 4.98
N VAL A 33 6.02 14.58 4.17
CA VAL A 33 5.02 13.88 3.36
C VAL A 33 5.27 14.20 1.90
N SER A 34 5.34 13.18 1.02
CA SER A 34 5.32 13.44 -0.41
C SER A 34 3.92 13.31 -0.99
N ILE A 35 3.63 14.12 -2.02
CA ILE A 35 2.45 14.01 -2.87
C ILE A 35 2.96 13.84 -4.30
N PHE A 36 2.99 12.60 -4.80
CA PHE A 36 3.47 12.32 -6.15
C PHE A 36 2.73 11.14 -6.76
N VAL A 37 1.92 11.41 -7.77
CA VAL A 37 1.26 10.36 -8.56
C VAL A 37 2.28 9.82 -9.57
N ASN A 38 2.95 8.74 -9.17
CA ASN A 38 4.06 8.16 -9.92
C ASN A 38 3.55 7.41 -11.17
N PRO A 39 3.84 7.88 -12.40
CA PRO A 39 3.33 7.23 -13.61
C PRO A 39 3.87 5.81 -13.82
N THR A 40 5.09 5.51 -13.36
CA THR A 40 5.76 4.24 -13.63
C THR A 40 5.16 3.04 -12.88
N GLN A 41 4.36 3.29 -11.83
CA GLN A 41 3.69 2.23 -11.07
C GLN A 41 2.27 1.90 -11.55
N PHE A 42 1.79 2.58 -12.60
CA PHE A 42 0.46 2.31 -13.17
C PHE A 42 0.59 1.40 -14.39
N ASN A 43 -0.11 0.26 -14.35
CA ASN A 43 -0.17 -0.66 -15.49
C ASN A 43 -1.24 -0.26 -16.51
N ASN A 44 -2.25 0.49 -16.08
CA ASN A 44 -3.34 0.98 -16.88
C ASN A 44 -3.27 2.51 -16.99
N LYS A 45 -3.22 3.04 -18.20
CA LYS A 45 -3.22 4.49 -18.48
C LYS A 45 -4.48 5.18 -17.96
N GLU A 46 -5.63 4.50 -18.00
CA GLU A 46 -6.90 5.03 -17.51
C GLU A 46 -6.90 5.16 -15.97
N ASP A 47 -6.39 4.15 -15.23
CA ASP A 47 -6.20 4.24 -13.78
C ASP A 47 -5.27 5.41 -13.39
N TYR A 48 -4.26 5.70 -14.20
CA TYR A 48 -3.39 6.86 -13.99
C TYR A 48 -4.11 8.19 -14.23
N LYS A 49 -4.91 8.28 -15.30
CA LYS A 49 -5.66 9.50 -15.66
C LYS A 49 -6.75 9.80 -14.63
N THR A 50 -7.51 8.78 -14.22
CA THR A 50 -8.65 8.89 -13.31
C THR A 50 -8.26 8.85 -11.83
N TYR A 51 -6.97 8.64 -11.52
CA TYR A 51 -6.52 8.60 -10.15
C TYR A 51 -6.86 9.92 -9.43
N PRO A 52 -7.55 9.88 -8.27
CA PRO A 52 -8.02 11.08 -7.58
C PRO A 52 -6.87 12.04 -7.23
N ARG A 53 -7.03 13.30 -7.57
CA ARG A 53 -6.08 14.39 -7.27
C ARG A 53 -6.81 15.54 -6.59
N SER A 54 -6.33 15.93 -5.42
CA SER A 54 -6.99 16.95 -4.61
C SER A 54 -5.97 17.82 -3.85
N LEU A 55 -4.96 18.34 -4.57
CA LEU A 55 -3.80 19.01 -3.96
C LEU A 55 -4.22 20.08 -2.94
N LYS A 56 -5.20 20.94 -3.25
CA LYS A 56 -5.68 21.98 -2.33
C LYS A 56 -6.22 21.42 -1.01
N LYS A 57 -7.00 20.29 -1.08
CA LYS A 57 -7.52 19.59 0.11
C LYS A 57 -6.39 18.91 0.88
N ASP A 58 -5.45 18.30 0.15
CA ASP A 58 -4.29 17.63 0.72
C ASP A 58 -3.42 18.59 1.51
N LEU A 59 -3.07 19.75 0.94
CA LEU A 59 -2.30 20.80 1.62
C LEU A 59 -3.03 21.33 2.86
N LYS A 60 -4.35 21.55 2.79
CA LYS A 60 -5.15 21.94 3.97
C LYS A 60 -5.06 20.87 5.07
N THR A 61 -5.11 19.60 4.72
CA THR A 61 -4.99 18.47 5.66
C THR A 61 -3.59 18.43 6.29
N LEU A 62 -2.53 18.56 5.47
CA LEU A 62 -1.14 18.56 5.96
C LEU A 62 -0.85 19.76 6.87
N LYS A 63 -1.37 20.96 6.56
CA LYS A 63 -1.29 22.15 7.41
C LYS A 63 -1.97 21.91 8.76
N ARG A 64 -3.22 21.38 8.76
CA ARG A 64 -3.96 21.03 9.99
C ARG A 64 -3.20 20.02 10.85
N LEU A 65 -2.52 19.04 10.24
CA LEU A 65 -1.70 18.06 10.92
C LEU A 65 -0.32 18.59 11.34
N LYS A 66 0.01 19.85 11.03
CA LYS A 66 1.29 20.48 11.33
C LYS A 66 2.47 19.63 10.84
N VAL A 67 2.42 19.19 9.57
CA VAL A 67 3.51 18.47 8.89
C VAL A 67 4.66 19.46 8.66
N ASN A 68 5.90 19.04 8.93
CA ASN A 68 7.05 19.93 8.84
C ASN A 68 7.46 20.21 7.38
N TYR A 69 7.41 19.20 6.51
CA TYR A 69 7.82 19.32 5.11
C TYR A 69 6.84 18.63 4.19
N VAL A 70 6.51 19.27 3.08
CA VAL A 70 5.71 18.67 2.00
C VAL A 70 6.55 18.69 0.73
N TYR A 71 6.73 17.51 0.11
CA TYR A 71 7.48 17.36 -1.11
C TYR A 71 6.54 16.98 -2.26
N ILE A 72 6.48 17.86 -3.29
CA ILE A 72 5.57 17.71 -4.44
C ILE A 72 6.42 17.80 -5.71
N PRO A 73 7.13 16.71 -6.06
CA PRO A 73 7.98 16.74 -7.25
C PRO A 73 7.18 16.63 -8.54
N THR A 74 7.77 17.11 -9.62
CA THR A 74 7.34 16.79 -10.98
C THR A 74 7.96 15.47 -11.45
N VAL A 75 7.39 14.88 -12.51
CA VAL A 75 7.93 13.65 -13.12
C VAL A 75 9.37 13.87 -13.62
N SER A 76 9.65 15.04 -14.20
CA SER A 76 11.00 15.39 -14.68
C SER A 76 12.03 15.57 -13.56
N GLN A 77 11.61 15.99 -12.36
CA GLN A 77 12.51 16.07 -11.20
C GLN A 77 12.89 14.69 -10.65
N ILE A 78 11.98 13.72 -10.71
CA ILE A 78 12.25 12.35 -10.27
C ILE A 78 13.03 11.57 -11.33
N TYR A 79 12.64 11.70 -12.61
CA TYR A 79 13.15 10.92 -13.73
C TYR A 79 13.91 11.79 -14.74
N LYS A 80 14.87 12.60 -14.25
CA LYS A 80 15.69 13.52 -15.08
C LYS A 80 16.38 12.83 -16.26
N ASN A 81 16.87 11.63 -16.04
CA ASN A 81 17.49 10.81 -17.09
C ASN A 81 16.49 9.70 -17.45
N LYS A 82 16.16 9.57 -18.75
CA LYS A 82 15.29 8.52 -19.31
C LYS A 82 15.79 7.08 -19.02
N ASN A 83 16.89 6.92 -18.30
CA ASN A 83 17.39 5.62 -17.88
C ASN A 83 16.39 4.99 -16.91
N LYS A 84 15.56 4.09 -17.45
CA LYS A 84 14.72 3.22 -16.63
C LYS A 84 15.60 2.57 -15.57
N SER A 85 15.20 2.70 -14.32
CA SER A 85 15.85 2.00 -13.23
C SER A 85 15.91 0.49 -13.57
N LYS A 86 17.08 -0.11 -13.34
CA LYS A 86 17.27 -1.57 -13.51
C LYS A 86 16.74 -2.38 -12.32
N ILE A 87 15.76 -1.84 -11.58
CA ILE A 87 15.13 -2.57 -10.47
C ILE A 87 14.23 -3.64 -11.05
N SER A 88 14.49 -4.88 -10.71
CA SER A 88 13.66 -6.04 -11.06
C SER A 88 13.31 -6.83 -9.81
N LEU A 89 12.11 -7.41 -9.79
CA LEU A 89 11.72 -8.35 -8.75
C LEU A 89 12.33 -9.72 -9.02
N SER A 90 12.72 -10.39 -7.94
CA SER A 90 13.09 -11.82 -8.01
C SER A 90 11.87 -12.66 -8.43
N LYS A 91 12.12 -13.86 -9.01
CA LYS A 91 11.04 -14.80 -9.36
C LYS A 91 10.14 -15.13 -8.16
N SER A 92 10.72 -15.27 -6.98
CA SER A 92 9.97 -15.55 -5.73
C SER A 92 9.09 -14.41 -5.26
N ASP A 93 9.37 -13.16 -5.66
CA ASP A 93 8.59 -11.98 -5.30
C ASP A 93 7.45 -11.69 -6.31
N GLN A 94 7.43 -12.38 -7.47
CA GLN A 94 6.40 -12.25 -8.51
C GLN A 94 5.13 -13.05 -8.17
N ILE A 95 4.53 -12.75 -7.02
CA ILE A 95 3.32 -13.39 -6.49
C ILE A 95 2.22 -12.35 -6.25
N LEU A 96 1.00 -12.79 -5.98
CA LEU A 96 -0.13 -11.91 -5.63
C LEU A 96 -0.29 -10.76 -6.66
N CYS A 97 -0.31 -9.50 -6.18
CA CYS A 97 -0.40 -8.31 -7.06
C CYS A 97 0.74 -8.21 -8.08
N ALA A 98 1.95 -8.68 -7.78
CA ALA A 98 3.06 -8.62 -8.73
C ALA A 98 2.84 -9.52 -9.95
N LYS A 99 2.08 -10.61 -9.80
CA LYS A 99 1.72 -11.50 -10.90
C LYS A 99 0.76 -10.85 -11.90
N SER A 100 -0.25 -10.13 -11.41
CA SER A 100 -1.26 -9.47 -12.23
C SER A 100 -0.87 -8.05 -12.68
N ARG A 101 0.04 -7.39 -11.96
CA ARG A 101 0.46 -6.01 -12.18
C ARG A 101 1.94 -5.91 -12.51
N LYS A 102 2.34 -6.44 -13.68
CA LYS A 102 3.75 -6.45 -14.13
C LYS A 102 4.34 -5.03 -14.13
N GLY A 103 5.52 -4.84 -13.52
CA GLY A 103 6.21 -3.55 -13.44
C GLY A 103 5.72 -2.61 -12.34
N HIS A 104 4.57 -2.90 -11.69
CA HIS A 104 4.01 -2.05 -10.64
C HIS A 104 4.97 -1.86 -9.46
N PHE A 105 5.46 -2.94 -8.89
CA PHE A 105 6.34 -2.85 -7.73
C PHE A 105 7.74 -2.36 -8.09
N GLU A 106 8.21 -2.66 -9.30
CA GLU A 106 9.44 -2.08 -9.82
C GLU A 106 9.35 -0.55 -9.86
N GLY A 107 8.21 0.00 -10.33
CA GLY A 107 7.95 1.44 -10.30
C GLY A 107 7.84 2.01 -8.88
N VAL A 108 7.25 1.26 -7.94
CA VAL A 108 7.18 1.67 -6.53
C VAL A 108 8.57 1.68 -5.89
N LEU A 109 9.37 0.64 -6.11
CA LEU A 109 10.73 0.56 -5.57
C LEU A 109 11.63 1.64 -6.17
N ASP A 110 11.45 1.95 -7.44
CA ASP A 110 12.24 2.98 -8.13
C ASP A 110 11.97 4.37 -7.56
N VAL A 111 10.72 4.79 -7.48
CA VAL A 111 10.38 6.11 -6.91
C VAL A 111 10.82 6.22 -5.44
N LEU A 112 10.66 5.17 -4.65
CA LEU A 112 11.13 5.18 -3.25
C LEU A 112 12.64 5.21 -3.14
N ASN A 113 13.35 4.55 -4.05
CA ASN A 113 14.80 4.63 -4.15
C ASN A 113 15.28 6.08 -4.42
N HIS A 114 14.60 6.80 -5.33
CA HIS A 114 14.87 8.23 -5.57
C HIS A 114 14.56 9.07 -4.33
N PHE A 115 13.43 8.86 -3.67
CA PHE A 115 13.09 9.59 -2.47
C PHE A 115 14.08 9.34 -1.33
N VAL A 116 14.45 8.10 -1.08
CA VAL A 116 15.39 7.78 0.01
C VAL A 116 16.77 8.37 -0.24
N LYS A 117 17.26 8.35 -1.47
CA LYS A 117 18.53 9.00 -1.83
C LYS A 117 18.50 10.51 -1.58
N LEU A 118 17.39 11.16 -1.91
CA LEU A 118 17.25 12.60 -1.78
C LEU A 118 16.99 13.04 -0.33
N ILE A 119 16.12 12.32 0.38
CA ILE A 119 15.55 12.74 1.68
C ILE A 119 16.36 12.14 2.84
N SER A 120 16.95 10.98 2.66
CA SER A 120 17.65 10.20 3.70
C SER A 120 16.86 10.08 5.01
N PRO A 121 15.57 9.61 4.96
CA PRO A 121 14.74 9.54 6.15
C PRO A 121 15.23 8.46 7.11
N LYS A 122 15.01 8.67 8.42
CA LYS A 122 15.26 7.63 9.43
C LYS A 122 14.25 6.49 9.33
N ILE A 123 12.96 6.84 9.17
CA ILE A 123 11.87 5.87 9.10
C ILE A 123 10.91 6.24 7.97
N ILE A 124 10.55 5.26 7.16
CA ILE A 124 9.50 5.35 6.14
C ILE A 124 8.26 4.67 6.70
N PHE A 125 7.11 5.36 6.69
CA PHE A 125 5.86 4.85 7.24
C PHE A 125 4.95 4.37 6.11
N MET A 126 4.53 3.09 6.18
CA MET A 126 3.67 2.45 5.19
C MET A 126 2.48 1.76 5.84
N GLY A 127 1.36 1.68 5.10
CA GLY A 127 0.13 1.04 5.57
C GLY A 127 0.12 -0.48 5.32
N GLU A 128 -0.38 -1.23 6.30
CA GLU A 128 -0.58 -2.69 6.23
C GLU A 128 -1.56 -3.10 5.12
N LYS A 129 -2.43 -2.22 4.69
CA LYS A 129 -3.37 -2.47 3.58
C LYS A 129 -2.66 -2.99 2.33
N ASP A 130 -1.51 -2.44 2.02
CA ASP A 130 -0.70 -2.81 0.86
C ASP A 130 0.51 -3.65 1.32
N TYR A 131 0.22 -4.77 2.04
CA TYR A 131 1.24 -5.56 2.76
C TYR A 131 2.35 -6.09 1.85
N GLN A 132 2.05 -6.57 0.64
CA GLN A 132 3.08 -7.00 -0.30
C GLN A 132 4.00 -5.83 -0.68
N GLN A 133 3.45 -4.62 -0.88
CA GLN A 133 4.25 -3.43 -1.14
C GLN A 133 5.18 -3.12 0.04
N PHE A 134 4.63 -3.12 1.26
CA PHE A 134 5.45 -2.95 2.48
C PHE A 134 6.58 -3.97 2.54
N PHE A 135 6.28 -5.25 2.34
CA PHE A 135 7.25 -6.34 2.39
C PHE A 135 8.40 -6.13 1.39
N LEU A 136 8.08 -5.83 0.14
CA LEU A 136 9.06 -5.60 -0.92
C LEU A 136 9.90 -4.33 -0.66
N VAL A 137 9.24 -3.25 -0.23
CA VAL A 137 9.92 -1.99 0.11
C VAL A 137 10.85 -2.18 1.29
N LYS A 138 10.42 -2.86 2.35
CA LYS A 138 11.26 -3.16 3.50
C LYS A 138 12.49 -3.96 3.09
N LYS A 139 12.29 -5.05 2.36
CA LYS A 139 13.37 -5.91 1.83
C LYS A 139 14.36 -5.10 0.97
N PHE A 140 13.86 -4.20 0.13
CA PHE A 140 14.69 -3.40 -0.78
C PHE A 140 15.44 -2.28 -0.06
N ILE A 141 14.75 -1.50 0.78
CA ILE A 141 15.30 -0.30 1.43
C ILE A 141 16.27 -0.68 2.55
N GLU A 142 15.86 -1.58 3.45
CA GLU A 142 16.69 -1.92 4.62
C GLU A 142 17.97 -2.70 4.25
N LYS A 143 18.03 -3.28 3.04
CA LYS A 143 19.25 -3.88 2.48
C LYS A 143 20.25 -2.83 1.95
N ARG A 144 19.77 -1.66 1.52
CA ARG A 144 20.56 -0.65 0.78
C ARG A 144 20.83 0.62 1.56
N TYR A 145 19.99 0.90 2.56
CA TYR A 145 19.99 2.16 3.30
C TYR A 145 19.89 1.91 4.80
N THR A 146 20.29 2.89 5.58
CA THR A 146 20.10 2.89 7.05
C THR A 146 18.66 3.15 7.46
N SER A 147 17.83 3.65 6.54
CA SER A 147 16.40 3.89 6.73
C SER A 147 15.65 2.62 7.10
N LYS A 148 14.74 2.70 8.09
CA LYS A 148 13.85 1.61 8.49
C LYS A 148 12.46 1.80 7.89
N VAL A 149 11.74 0.71 7.64
CA VAL A 149 10.37 0.75 7.13
C VAL A 149 9.42 0.29 8.22
N TYR A 150 8.51 1.18 8.63
CA TYR A 150 7.54 0.95 9.70
C TYR A 150 6.16 0.61 9.14
N LEU A 151 5.60 -0.51 9.60
CA LEU A 151 4.26 -0.97 9.23
C LEU A 151 3.21 -0.39 10.17
N SER A 152 2.23 0.30 9.63
CA SER A 152 1.10 0.85 10.38
C SER A 152 -0.19 0.11 10.08
N LYS A 153 -1.01 -0.12 11.10
CA LYS A 153 -2.28 -0.84 10.99
C LYS A 153 -3.22 -0.18 9.98
N THR A 154 -3.99 -1.01 9.28
CA THR A 154 -5.02 -0.56 8.32
C THR A 154 -6.15 0.18 9.05
N ILE A 155 -6.45 1.40 8.60
CA ILE A 155 -7.62 2.16 9.06
C ILE A 155 -8.81 1.81 8.16
N ARG A 156 -9.96 1.58 8.79
CA ARG A 156 -11.19 1.15 8.11
C ARG A 156 -12.34 2.09 8.42
N ASN A 157 -13.35 2.14 7.53
CA ASN A 157 -14.60 2.85 7.79
C ASN A 157 -15.53 2.04 8.72
N SER A 158 -16.75 2.55 8.95
CA SER A 158 -17.79 1.86 9.76
C SER A 158 -18.14 0.47 9.22
N ASN A 159 -18.17 0.29 7.90
CA ASN A 159 -18.45 -0.99 7.23
C ASN A 159 -17.22 -1.91 7.16
N LYS A 160 -16.16 -1.62 7.93
CA LYS A 160 -14.90 -2.37 7.95
C LYS A 160 -14.08 -2.34 6.65
N VAL A 161 -14.51 -1.63 5.61
CA VAL A 161 -13.75 -1.46 4.37
C VAL A 161 -12.48 -0.67 4.64
N ALA A 162 -11.34 -1.15 4.14
CA ALA A 162 -10.08 -0.44 4.25
C ALA A 162 -10.14 0.91 3.51
N LEU A 163 -9.65 1.98 4.16
CA LEU A 163 -9.63 3.29 3.53
C LEU A 163 -8.64 3.32 2.36
N SER A 164 -9.10 3.87 1.24
CA SER A 164 -8.34 4.05 0.00
C SER A 164 -8.80 5.31 -0.70
N SER A 165 -7.88 6.00 -1.38
CA SER A 165 -8.24 7.13 -2.25
C SER A 165 -9.25 6.73 -3.35
N ARG A 166 -9.23 5.45 -3.79
CA ARG A 166 -10.17 4.93 -4.78
C ARG A 166 -11.57 4.65 -4.23
N ASN A 167 -11.78 4.70 -2.90
CA ASN A 167 -13.14 4.53 -2.35
C ASN A 167 -14.10 5.63 -2.80
N SER A 168 -13.60 6.81 -3.15
CA SER A 168 -14.40 7.89 -3.72
C SER A 168 -14.97 7.60 -5.11
N LEU A 169 -14.48 6.55 -5.78
CA LEU A 169 -14.98 6.08 -7.08
C LEU A 169 -16.13 5.07 -6.93
N LEU A 170 -16.40 4.57 -5.71
CA LEU A 170 -17.47 3.63 -5.42
C LEU A 170 -18.76 4.38 -5.12
N ASN A 171 -19.87 3.94 -5.72
CA ASN A 171 -21.20 4.35 -5.28
C ASN A 171 -21.57 3.68 -3.94
N LEU A 172 -22.69 4.08 -3.34
CA LEU A 172 -23.13 3.58 -2.05
C LEU A 172 -23.38 2.05 -2.05
N ALA A 173 -23.99 1.51 -3.10
CA ALA A 173 -24.26 0.08 -3.22
C ALA A 173 -22.94 -0.73 -3.28
N ASN A 174 -21.98 -0.27 -4.09
CA ASN A 174 -20.66 -0.92 -4.19
C ASN A 174 -19.88 -0.82 -2.86
N LEU A 175 -20.03 0.28 -2.12
CA LEU A 175 -19.39 0.42 -0.81
C LEU A 175 -20.01 -0.51 0.23
N GLN A 176 -21.33 -0.74 0.19
CA GLN A 176 -22.02 -1.72 1.03
C GLN A 176 -21.56 -3.15 0.69
N THR A 177 -21.53 -3.49 -0.60
CA THR A 177 -21.02 -4.79 -1.08
C THR A 177 -19.58 -5.02 -0.61
N ALA A 178 -18.70 -4.02 -0.74
CA ALA A 178 -17.32 -4.10 -0.22
C ALA A 178 -17.28 -4.35 1.30
N GLY A 179 -18.23 -3.79 2.05
CA GLY A 179 -18.41 -4.06 3.48
C GLY A 179 -18.74 -5.52 3.75
N LEU A 180 -19.75 -6.07 3.07
CA LEU A 180 -20.15 -7.47 3.21
C LEU A 180 -18.99 -8.43 2.87
N ILE A 181 -18.30 -8.19 1.76
CA ILE A 181 -17.10 -8.96 1.38
C ILE A 181 -16.03 -8.88 2.49
N THR A 182 -15.82 -7.69 3.04
CA THR A 182 -14.83 -7.50 4.12
C THR A 182 -15.21 -8.31 5.36
N HIS A 183 -16.48 -8.37 5.76
CA HIS A 183 -16.94 -9.20 6.89
C HIS A 183 -16.69 -10.68 6.63
N LYS A 184 -16.98 -11.19 5.41
CA LYS A 184 -16.68 -12.57 5.04
C LYS A 184 -15.18 -12.89 5.08
N LEU A 185 -14.32 -11.95 4.68
CA LEU A 185 -12.86 -12.11 4.79
C LEU A 185 -12.39 -12.15 6.26
N PHE A 186 -12.96 -11.35 7.16
CA PHE A 186 -12.67 -11.45 8.59
C PHE A 186 -13.12 -12.77 9.18
N TYR A 187 -14.29 -13.25 8.79
CA TYR A 187 -14.78 -14.57 9.21
C TYR A 187 -13.83 -15.69 8.73
N LEU A 188 -13.47 -15.69 7.44
CA LEU A 188 -12.48 -16.61 6.90
C LEU A 188 -11.15 -16.57 7.68
N LYS A 189 -10.63 -15.39 7.97
CA LYS A 189 -9.42 -15.23 8.77
C LYS A 189 -9.53 -15.92 10.12
N ASN A 190 -10.68 -15.78 10.81
CA ASN A 190 -10.90 -16.41 12.11
C ASN A 190 -10.96 -17.93 11.99
N LEU A 191 -11.58 -18.49 10.95
CA LEU A 191 -11.61 -19.93 10.69
C LEU A 191 -10.21 -20.49 10.42
N ILE A 192 -9.41 -19.81 9.57
CA ILE A 192 -8.03 -20.23 9.27
C ILE A 192 -7.16 -20.16 10.53
N ASN A 193 -7.32 -19.14 11.39
CA ASN A 193 -6.56 -19.06 12.63
C ASN A 193 -6.86 -20.23 13.58
N LYS A 194 -8.10 -20.74 13.58
CA LYS A 194 -8.48 -21.93 14.36
C LYS A 194 -7.93 -23.23 13.76
N ASN A 195 -7.86 -23.32 12.45
CA ASN A 195 -7.37 -24.52 11.76
C ASN A 195 -6.66 -24.16 10.45
N LYS A 196 -5.34 -23.99 10.52
CA LYS A 196 -4.50 -23.62 9.36
C LYS A 196 -4.45 -24.70 8.28
N SER A 197 -4.61 -25.99 8.63
CA SER A 197 -4.56 -27.09 7.66
C SER A 197 -5.72 -27.04 6.66
N LYS A 198 -6.87 -26.49 7.06
CA LYS A 198 -8.06 -26.31 6.21
C LYS A 198 -8.04 -25.01 5.40
N SER A 199 -6.96 -24.22 5.43
CA SER A 199 -6.92 -22.91 4.79
C SER A 199 -7.28 -22.94 3.30
N ASN A 200 -6.78 -23.94 2.55
CA ASN A 200 -7.02 -24.02 1.11
C ASN A 200 -8.48 -24.35 0.76
N SER A 201 -9.12 -25.28 1.49
CA SER A 201 -10.54 -25.57 1.28
C SER A 201 -11.42 -24.39 1.63
N LEU A 202 -11.22 -23.78 2.81
CA LEU A 202 -11.95 -22.57 3.25
C LEU A 202 -11.84 -21.40 2.28
N ILE A 203 -10.64 -21.19 1.70
CA ILE A 203 -10.43 -20.16 0.67
C ILE A 203 -11.18 -20.49 -0.62
N LYS A 204 -11.16 -21.77 -1.05
CA LYS A 204 -11.89 -22.23 -2.24
C LYS A 204 -13.38 -22.01 -2.10
N ASP A 205 -13.94 -22.38 -0.95
CA ASP A 205 -15.37 -22.26 -0.65
C ASP A 205 -15.78 -20.79 -0.64
N LEU A 206 -15.02 -19.92 0.04
CA LEU A 206 -15.31 -18.49 0.05
C LEU A 206 -15.18 -17.86 -1.34
N LYS A 207 -14.19 -18.27 -2.17
CA LYS A 207 -14.10 -17.78 -3.55
C LYS A 207 -15.36 -18.06 -4.35
N LYS A 208 -15.89 -19.30 -4.26
CA LYS A 208 -17.14 -19.70 -4.91
C LYS A 208 -18.32 -18.86 -4.44
N GLU A 209 -18.46 -18.73 -3.13
CA GLU A 209 -19.51 -17.91 -2.50
C GLU A 209 -19.47 -16.44 -2.95
N LEU A 210 -18.28 -15.83 -2.96
CA LEU A 210 -18.11 -14.42 -3.35
C LEU A 210 -18.44 -14.18 -4.83
N VAL A 211 -18.02 -15.07 -5.72
CA VAL A 211 -18.31 -14.94 -7.17
C VAL A 211 -19.82 -15.10 -7.42
N GLN A 212 -20.44 -16.11 -6.81
CA GLN A 212 -21.86 -16.38 -7.01
C GLN A 212 -22.77 -15.33 -6.34
N GLY A 213 -22.41 -14.87 -5.14
CA GLY A 213 -23.25 -13.96 -4.36
C GLY A 213 -23.13 -12.49 -4.69
N PHE A 214 -22.00 -12.04 -5.27
CA PHE A 214 -21.74 -10.62 -5.47
C PHE A 214 -21.42 -10.21 -6.92
N ASN A 215 -21.48 -11.14 -7.86
CA ASN A 215 -21.14 -10.89 -9.26
C ASN A 215 -19.81 -10.13 -9.45
N ILE A 216 -18.77 -10.59 -8.75
CA ILE A 216 -17.43 -9.96 -8.77
C ILE A 216 -16.40 -10.89 -9.43
N LYS A 217 -15.37 -10.28 -10.02
CA LYS A 217 -14.18 -10.99 -10.48
C LYS A 217 -13.12 -10.97 -9.38
N ILE A 218 -12.59 -12.14 -9.02
CA ILE A 218 -11.51 -12.28 -8.05
C ILE A 218 -10.21 -12.58 -8.79
N GLU A 219 -9.26 -11.67 -8.76
CA GLU A 219 -7.92 -11.90 -9.32
C GLU A 219 -7.16 -12.95 -8.51
N TYR A 220 -7.18 -12.82 -7.19
CA TYR A 220 -6.64 -13.80 -6.25
C TYR A 220 -7.29 -13.65 -4.86
N LEU A 221 -7.33 -14.73 -4.12
CA LEU A 221 -7.60 -14.77 -2.68
C LEU A 221 -6.72 -15.89 -2.12
N GLU A 222 -5.75 -15.53 -1.29
CA GLU A 222 -4.74 -16.43 -0.78
C GLU A 222 -4.39 -16.07 0.66
N CYS A 223 -4.05 -17.10 1.47
CA CYS A 223 -3.45 -16.92 2.77
C CYS A 223 -1.94 -17.12 2.68
N ARG A 224 -1.18 -16.17 3.20
CA ARG A 224 0.27 -16.16 3.11
C ARG A 224 0.91 -15.92 4.47
N ASN A 225 2.08 -16.50 4.67
CA ASN A 225 2.92 -16.22 5.83
C ASN A 225 3.40 -14.76 5.79
N LEU A 226 3.29 -14.05 6.91
CA LEU A 226 3.66 -12.63 6.98
C LEU A 226 5.18 -12.40 6.93
N ILE A 227 5.99 -13.40 7.27
CA ILE A 227 7.45 -13.23 7.35
C ILE A 227 8.10 -13.30 5.96
N ASN A 228 7.59 -14.17 5.08
CA ASN A 228 8.23 -14.48 3.80
C ASN A 228 7.26 -14.56 2.61
N LEU A 229 5.98 -14.28 2.82
CA LEU A 229 4.89 -14.39 1.84
C LEU A 229 4.76 -15.77 1.19
N SER A 230 5.31 -16.84 1.78
CA SER A 230 5.11 -18.20 1.31
C SER A 230 3.70 -18.71 1.59
N THR A 231 3.29 -19.80 0.93
CA THR A 231 2.05 -20.52 1.22
C THR A 231 2.15 -21.42 2.45
N ASN A 232 3.36 -21.67 2.95
CA ASN A 232 3.57 -22.42 4.18
C ASN A 232 3.28 -21.53 5.40
N LEU A 233 2.12 -21.75 6.02
CA LEU A 233 1.63 -20.94 7.17
C LEU A 233 2.30 -21.33 8.50
N TYR A 234 3.06 -22.41 8.54
CA TYR A 234 3.72 -22.93 9.77
C TYR A 234 5.18 -22.55 9.87
N LYS A 235 5.79 -22.09 8.77
CA LYS A 235 7.20 -21.70 8.77
C LYS A 235 7.38 -20.42 9.58
N LYS A 236 8.21 -20.52 10.63
CA LYS A 236 8.68 -19.36 11.41
C LYS A 236 9.85 -18.66 10.73
#